data_343d0fa790dd959b9a72a02dcd93e34a
#
_entry.id   343d0fa790dd959b9a72a02dcd93e34a
#
_cell.length_a   1.000
_cell.length_b   1.000
_cell.length_c   1.000
_cell.angle_alpha   90.00
_cell.angle_beta   90.00
_cell.angle_gamma   90.00
#
_symmetry.space_group_name_H-M   'P 1'
#
loop_
_entity.id
_entity.type
_entity.pdbx_description
1 polymer ?
#
loop_
_entity_poly.entity_id
_entity_poly.type
_entity_poly.pdbx_seq_one_letter_code
_entity_poly.pdbx_strand_id
1 'polypeptide(L)'
;MNVLEQVIENRYALYNGDSCEIAKAIPDNSIHYTIFSPPFASLYTYSNSDRDMGNSKGDDEFYNHFIFLAKELYRVTMPGRLLSFHCMDLPLMKERDGVIGLKDFPAIIRQIFEDCGFIYHSKVTIWKNPVTEMQRTKALGLLHKQIRKDSTMNRQGIPDYIITLRKPGENPERVSHTHESFPVNVWQNYASPVWMDIRQSDTLQKKLARDDKDERHICPLQLEVIQRCIELWTNPNDIVLDPFAGIGSVPYTAVKMGRRGIGVELKESYYNQAVNNLEIAVKGDVMECPVGQMSIEDFLTANPA
;
A
#
# COMPACT_ATOMS: atom_id res chain seq x y z
N MET A 1 -19.95 3.78 -12.44
CA MET A 1 -18.58 4.07 -11.93
C MET A 1 -18.36 5.57 -12.02
N ASN A 2 -18.11 6.23 -10.89
CA ASN A 2 -17.89 7.68 -10.87
C ASN A 2 -16.35 7.92 -10.89
N VAL A 3 -15.76 7.86 -12.08
CA VAL A 3 -14.34 8.09 -12.32
C VAL A 3 -14.19 9.53 -12.81
N LEU A 4 -13.33 10.31 -12.18
CA LEU A 4 -13.05 11.69 -12.60
C LEU A 4 -12.15 11.70 -13.84
N GLU A 5 -11.12 10.86 -13.82
CA GLU A 5 -10.17 10.67 -14.90
C GLU A 5 -9.58 9.25 -14.85
N GLN A 6 -9.14 8.72 -16.00
CA GLN A 6 -8.50 7.42 -16.08
C GLN A 6 -7.49 7.33 -17.22
N VAL A 7 -6.45 6.53 -17.01
CA VAL A 7 -5.49 6.10 -18.03
C VAL A 7 -5.40 4.59 -17.98
N ILE A 8 -5.71 3.92 -19.08
CA ILE A 8 -5.66 2.47 -19.20
C ILE A 8 -4.76 2.12 -20.39
N GLU A 9 -3.66 1.45 -20.09
CA GLU A 9 -2.65 0.99 -21.02
C GLU A 9 -2.48 -0.53 -20.89
N ASN A 10 -1.77 -1.14 -21.81
CA ASN A 10 -1.58 -2.60 -21.78
C ASN A 10 -1.04 -3.15 -20.45
N ARG A 11 -0.17 -2.40 -19.77
CA ARG A 11 0.54 -2.83 -18.55
C ARG A 11 0.05 -2.19 -17.27
N TYR A 12 -0.75 -1.14 -17.34
CA TYR A 12 -1.30 -0.49 -16.15
C TYR A 12 -2.62 0.19 -16.39
N ALA A 13 -3.40 0.32 -15.33
CA ALA A 13 -4.61 1.11 -15.28
C ALA A 13 -4.57 2.02 -14.04
N LEU A 14 -4.75 3.33 -14.25
CA LEU A 14 -4.84 4.31 -13.17
C LEU A 14 -6.21 4.99 -13.21
N TYR A 15 -6.81 5.15 -12.06
CA TYR A 15 -8.12 5.76 -11.90
C TYR A 15 -8.03 6.91 -10.89
N ASN A 16 -8.51 8.10 -11.27
CA ASN A 16 -8.77 9.17 -10.34
C ASN A 16 -10.20 9.05 -9.81
N GLY A 17 -10.37 8.73 -8.53
CA GLY A 17 -11.68 8.57 -7.93
C GLY A 17 -11.67 7.81 -6.61
N ASP A 18 -12.87 7.51 -6.14
CA ASP A 18 -13.11 6.79 -4.90
C ASP A 18 -12.83 5.28 -5.05
N SER A 19 -11.97 4.74 -4.19
CA SER A 19 -11.54 3.34 -4.25
C SER A 19 -12.70 2.35 -4.06
N CYS A 20 -13.69 2.66 -3.24
CA CYS A 20 -14.86 1.80 -3.05
C CYS A 20 -15.71 1.74 -4.33
N GLU A 21 -15.89 2.89 -5.01
CA GLU A 21 -16.67 2.95 -6.24
C GLU A 21 -15.96 2.27 -7.42
N ILE A 22 -14.64 2.44 -7.51
CA ILE A 22 -13.85 1.84 -8.58
C ILE A 22 -13.71 0.34 -8.36
N ALA A 23 -13.48 -0.13 -7.14
CA ALA A 23 -13.39 -1.54 -6.82
C ALA A 23 -14.66 -2.33 -7.21
N LYS A 24 -15.85 -1.73 -7.13
CA LYS A 24 -17.11 -2.35 -7.58
C LYS A 24 -17.11 -2.72 -9.08
N ALA A 25 -16.36 -2.01 -9.90
CA ALA A 25 -16.26 -2.28 -11.33
C ALA A 25 -15.22 -3.37 -11.67
N ILE A 26 -14.37 -3.76 -10.72
CA ILE A 26 -13.42 -4.85 -10.91
C ILE A 26 -14.18 -6.18 -10.78
N PRO A 27 -14.03 -7.13 -11.72
CA PRO A 27 -14.69 -8.43 -11.65
C PRO A 27 -14.28 -9.25 -10.41
N ASP A 28 -15.17 -10.15 -9.99
CA ASP A 28 -14.89 -11.09 -8.91
C ASP A 28 -13.67 -11.95 -9.24
N ASN A 29 -12.83 -12.21 -8.22
CA ASN A 29 -11.70 -13.14 -8.33
C ASN A 29 -10.76 -12.85 -9.52
N SER A 30 -10.48 -11.59 -9.81
CA SER A 30 -9.64 -11.17 -10.93
C SER A 30 -8.29 -10.57 -10.50
N ILE A 31 -8.11 -10.25 -9.23
CA ILE A 31 -6.88 -9.64 -8.70
C ILE A 31 -5.99 -10.71 -8.07
N HIS A 32 -4.76 -10.79 -8.55
CA HIS A 32 -3.76 -11.77 -8.12
C HIS A 32 -3.10 -11.38 -6.80
N TYR A 33 -2.84 -10.09 -6.61
CA TYR A 33 -2.23 -9.56 -5.39
C TYR A 33 -2.64 -8.12 -5.14
N THR A 34 -2.89 -7.77 -3.89
CA THR A 34 -3.13 -6.39 -3.47
C THR A 34 -2.06 -5.98 -2.46
N ILE A 35 -1.43 -4.83 -2.66
CA ILE A 35 -0.52 -4.23 -1.67
C ILE A 35 -0.71 -2.73 -1.63
N PHE A 36 -0.82 -2.17 -0.42
CA PHE A 36 -1.08 -0.75 -0.22
C PHE A 36 -0.70 -0.26 1.18
N SER A 37 -0.64 1.05 1.35
CA SER A 37 -0.63 1.70 2.67
C SER A 37 -2.01 2.31 2.91
N PRO A 38 -2.77 1.86 3.94
CA PRO A 38 -4.07 2.43 4.23
C PRO A 38 -3.93 3.89 4.66
N PRO A 39 -4.94 4.75 4.44
CA PRO A 39 -4.96 6.07 5.04
C PRO A 39 -4.93 5.93 6.57
N PHE A 40 -4.05 6.70 7.19
CA PHE A 40 -3.91 6.68 8.66
C PHE A 40 -5.03 7.52 9.28
N ALA A 41 -6.10 6.87 9.71
CA ALA A 41 -7.28 7.48 10.31
C ALA A 41 -6.93 8.62 11.28
N SER A 42 -7.48 9.80 11.07
CA SER A 42 -7.30 11.00 11.90
C SER A 42 -5.86 11.51 12.12
N LEU A 43 -4.85 10.83 11.58
CA LEU A 43 -3.45 11.27 11.72
C LEU A 43 -3.06 12.27 10.64
N TYR A 44 -3.58 12.09 9.41
CA TYR A 44 -3.30 12.94 8.25
C TYR A 44 -4.56 13.16 7.42
N THR A 45 -4.82 14.41 7.06
CA THR A 45 -5.78 14.79 6.03
C THR A 45 -5.06 14.75 4.68
N TYR A 46 -5.50 13.90 3.77
CA TYR A 46 -4.88 13.77 2.44
C TYR A 46 -5.57 14.66 1.40
N SER A 47 -6.87 14.90 1.57
CA SER A 47 -7.65 15.80 0.73
C SER A 47 -8.79 16.45 1.53
N ASN A 48 -9.43 17.50 0.95
CA ASN A 48 -10.61 18.13 1.54
C ASN A 48 -11.92 17.42 1.16
N SER A 49 -11.85 16.20 0.61
CA SER A 49 -13.02 15.44 0.21
C SER A 49 -13.66 14.74 1.41
N ASP A 50 -14.98 14.77 1.51
CA ASP A 50 -15.74 13.97 2.48
C ASP A 50 -15.60 12.46 2.24
N ARG A 51 -15.06 12.06 1.09
CA ARG A 51 -14.77 10.66 0.72
C ARG A 51 -13.37 10.20 1.11
N ASP A 52 -12.55 11.11 1.61
CA ASP A 52 -11.23 10.77 2.12
C ASP A 52 -11.34 10.09 3.49
N MET A 53 -11.05 8.81 3.54
CA MET A 53 -11.09 8.02 4.77
C MET A 53 -10.12 8.53 5.85
N GLY A 54 -9.09 9.29 5.46
CA GLY A 54 -8.18 9.98 6.39
C GLY A 54 -8.87 11.08 7.19
N ASN A 55 -10.02 11.59 6.74
CA ASN A 55 -10.81 12.62 7.42
C ASN A 55 -11.78 12.08 8.47
N SER A 56 -11.81 10.77 8.72
CA SER A 56 -12.68 10.14 9.72
C SER A 56 -12.45 10.74 11.12
N LYS A 57 -13.52 11.15 11.80
CA LYS A 57 -13.46 11.83 13.11
C LYS A 57 -13.19 10.88 14.28
N GLY A 58 -13.18 9.57 14.05
CA GLY A 58 -12.92 8.56 15.06
C GLY A 58 -12.73 7.17 14.45
N ASP A 59 -12.39 6.21 15.31
CA ASP A 59 -12.10 4.84 14.89
C ASP A 59 -13.33 4.12 14.35
N ASP A 60 -14.50 4.35 14.96
CA ASP A 60 -15.76 3.73 14.53
C ASP A 60 -16.17 4.22 13.13
N GLU A 61 -15.99 5.51 12.84
CA GLU A 61 -16.27 6.08 11.53
C GLU A 61 -15.30 5.53 10.48
N PHE A 62 -14.01 5.48 10.80
CA PHE A 62 -12.99 4.87 9.95
C PHE A 62 -13.30 3.40 9.66
N TYR A 63 -13.62 2.62 10.71
CA TYR A 63 -14.00 1.22 10.59
C TYR A 63 -15.20 1.04 9.65
N ASN A 64 -16.25 1.82 9.88
CA ASN A 64 -17.48 1.75 9.10
C ASN A 64 -17.26 2.11 7.61
N HIS A 65 -16.35 3.02 7.30
CA HIS A 65 -16.02 3.35 5.91
C HIS A 65 -15.08 2.32 5.29
N PHE A 66 -14.04 1.92 6.02
CA PHE A 66 -13.02 1.02 5.49
C PHE A 66 -13.53 -0.40 5.22
N ILE A 67 -14.53 -0.85 5.98
CA ILE A 67 -15.12 -2.19 5.79
C ILE A 67 -15.79 -2.35 4.41
N PHE A 68 -16.32 -1.27 3.83
CA PHE A 68 -16.89 -1.34 2.46
C PHE A 68 -15.80 -1.67 1.44
N LEU A 69 -14.65 -0.99 1.52
CA LEU A 69 -13.52 -1.30 0.65
C LEU A 69 -12.98 -2.71 0.93
N ALA A 70 -12.86 -3.11 2.20
CA ALA A 70 -12.35 -4.43 2.57
C ALA A 70 -13.20 -5.57 2.00
N LYS A 71 -14.54 -5.42 1.96
CA LYS A 71 -15.45 -6.36 1.31
C LYS A 71 -15.23 -6.46 -0.21
N GLU A 72 -15.03 -5.32 -0.87
CA GLU A 72 -14.74 -5.31 -2.29
C GLU A 72 -13.36 -5.93 -2.59
N LEU A 73 -12.34 -5.62 -1.78
CA LEU A 73 -11.02 -6.25 -1.90
C LEU A 73 -11.09 -7.78 -1.68
N TYR A 74 -11.95 -8.24 -0.76
CA TYR A 74 -12.22 -9.68 -0.60
C TYR A 74 -12.86 -10.27 -1.85
N ARG A 75 -13.86 -9.61 -2.42
CA ARG A 75 -14.59 -10.06 -3.61
C ARG A 75 -13.65 -10.20 -4.80
N VAL A 76 -12.85 -9.16 -5.09
CA VAL A 76 -11.98 -9.11 -6.28
C VAL A 76 -10.73 -9.96 -6.19
N THR A 77 -10.21 -10.22 -4.98
CA THR A 77 -9.04 -11.09 -4.79
C THR A 77 -9.35 -12.52 -5.20
N MET A 78 -8.46 -13.16 -5.95
CA MET A 78 -8.58 -14.57 -6.33
C MET A 78 -8.51 -15.50 -5.11
N PRO A 79 -9.24 -16.63 -5.10
CA PRO A 79 -9.13 -17.64 -4.04
C PRO A 79 -7.69 -18.11 -3.86
N GLY A 80 -7.26 -18.28 -2.60
CA GLY A 80 -5.92 -18.72 -2.27
C GLY A 80 -4.81 -17.68 -2.49
N ARG A 81 -5.12 -16.49 -3.00
CA ARG A 81 -4.19 -15.38 -3.20
C ARG A 81 -4.15 -14.44 -1.99
N LEU A 82 -3.21 -13.52 -2.01
CA LEU A 82 -2.83 -12.70 -0.87
C LEU A 82 -3.18 -11.23 -1.05
N LEU A 83 -3.39 -10.58 0.10
CA LEU A 83 -3.45 -9.13 0.24
C LEU A 83 -2.49 -8.71 1.34
N SER A 84 -1.70 -7.67 1.11
CA SER A 84 -0.81 -7.08 2.10
C SER A 84 -1.10 -5.60 2.32
N PHE A 85 -0.96 -5.15 3.57
CA PHE A 85 -0.96 -3.72 3.84
C PHE A 85 0.23 -3.31 4.69
N HIS A 86 0.74 -2.13 4.40
CA HIS A 86 1.84 -1.50 5.12
C HIS A 86 1.29 -0.51 6.13
N CYS A 87 1.70 -0.63 7.38
CA CYS A 87 1.27 0.29 8.44
C CYS A 87 2.27 0.31 9.59
N MET A 88 1.96 1.10 10.60
CA MET A 88 2.69 1.16 11.88
C MET A 88 1.71 1.42 13.02
N ASP A 89 2.16 1.18 14.26
CA ASP A 89 1.46 1.67 15.44
C ASP A 89 1.41 3.19 15.44
N LEU A 90 0.28 3.78 15.84
CA LEU A 90 0.12 5.24 15.86
C LEU A 90 0.45 5.81 17.23
N PRO A 91 1.34 6.82 17.32
CA PRO A 91 1.65 7.46 18.60
C PRO A 91 0.46 8.27 19.10
N LEU A 92 0.06 8.03 20.35
CA LEU A 92 -0.90 8.83 21.07
C LEU A 92 -0.17 10.00 21.76
N MET A 93 -0.76 11.20 21.65
CA MET A 93 -0.23 12.44 22.21
C MET A 93 -1.19 12.99 23.25
N LYS A 94 -0.65 13.46 24.41
CA LYS A 94 -1.46 13.97 25.51
C LYS A 94 -2.41 15.09 25.09
N GLU A 95 -1.96 15.98 24.21
CA GLU A 95 -2.74 17.16 23.75
C GLU A 95 -3.92 16.76 22.85
N ARG A 96 -3.74 15.74 22.01
CA ARG A 96 -4.77 15.26 21.07
C ARG A 96 -5.63 14.14 21.64
N ASP A 97 -4.98 13.17 22.31
CA ASP A 97 -5.59 11.89 22.69
C ASP A 97 -5.82 11.77 24.21
N GLY A 98 -5.42 12.77 25.00
CA GLY A 98 -5.51 12.78 26.45
C GLY A 98 -4.49 11.90 27.18
N VAL A 99 -3.83 10.99 26.47
CA VAL A 99 -2.84 10.04 26.99
C VAL A 99 -1.59 9.98 26.11
N ILE A 100 -0.49 9.46 26.68
CA ILE A 100 0.73 9.13 25.92
C ILE A 100 0.81 7.62 25.81
N GLY A 101 0.92 7.11 24.61
CA GLY A 101 0.97 5.66 24.36
C GLY A 101 1.08 5.32 22.88
N LEU A 102 0.67 4.11 22.53
CA LEU A 102 0.55 3.64 21.17
C LEU A 102 -0.87 3.08 20.95
N LYS A 103 -1.38 3.31 19.75
CA LYS A 103 -2.59 2.68 19.22
C LYS A 103 -2.17 1.57 18.27
N ASP A 104 -2.63 0.37 18.51
CA ASP A 104 -2.38 -0.79 17.64
C ASP A 104 -3.27 -0.70 16.37
N PHE A 105 -2.91 0.24 15.50
CA PHE A 105 -3.59 0.43 14.22
C PHE A 105 -3.45 -0.80 13.29
N PRO A 106 -2.30 -1.49 13.25
CA PRO A 106 -2.17 -2.75 12.55
C PRO A 106 -3.22 -3.81 12.91
N ALA A 107 -3.51 -3.96 14.19
CA ALA A 107 -4.52 -4.91 14.64
C ALA A 107 -5.94 -4.50 14.21
N ILE A 108 -6.24 -3.20 14.22
CA ILE A 108 -7.55 -2.68 13.79
C ILE A 108 -7.78 -3.01 12.31
N ILE A 109 -6.84 -2.69 11.42
CA ILE A 109 -6.95 -2.98 9.99
C ILE A 109 -7.03 -4.48 9.73
N ARG A 110 -6.19 -5.26 10.40
CA ARG A 110 -6.21 -6.73 10.28
C ARG A 110 -7.59 -7.29 10.65
N GLN A 111 -8.18 -6.85 11.76
CA GLN A 111 -9.48 -7.31 12.22
C GLN A 111 -10.57 -7.02 11.18
N ILE A 112 -10.58 -5.83 10.55
CA ILE A 112 -11.55 -5.50 9.49
C ILE A 112 -11.47 -6.52 8.35
N PHE A 113 -10.26 -6.90 7.92
CA PHE A 113 -10.11 -7.89 6.86
C PHE A 113 -10.48 -9.31 7.31
N GLU A 114 -10.17 -9.70 8.55
CA GLU A 114 -10.58 -10.99 9.12
C GLU A 114 -12.11 -11.08 9.21
N ASP A 115 -12.79 -10.00 9.60
CA ASP A 115 -14.26 -9.91 9.61
C ASP A 115 -14.89 -10.03 8.21
N CYS A 116 -14.13 -9.68 7.15
CA CYS A 116 -14.53 -9.91 5.76
C CYS A 116 -14.25 -11.35 5.27
N GLY A 117 -13.56 -12.19 6.05
CA GLY A 117 -13.29 -13.58 5.72
C GLY A 117 -11.86 -13.88 5.27
N PHE A 118 -10.95 -12.92 5.27
CA PHE A 118 -9.52 -13.18 5.09
C PHE A 118 -8.94 -13.94 6.29
N ILE A 119 -7.87 -14.69 6.06
CA ILE A 119 -7.09 -15.39 7.08
C ILE A 119 -5.78 -14.63 7.29
N TYR A 120 -5.42 -14.35 8.54
CA TYR A 120 -4.11 -13.80 8.87
C TYR A 120 -2.99 -14.77 8.44
N HIS A 121 -2.12 -14.32 7.54
CA HIS A 121 -1.09 -15.16 6.94
C HIS A 121 0.28 -14.92 7.59
N SER A 122 0.76 -13.67 7.60
CA SER A 122 2.10 -13.35 8.09
C SER A 122 2.26 -11.86 8.43
N LYS A 123 3.33 -11.57 9.18
CA LYS A 123 3.75 -10.21 9.53
C LYS A 123 5.26 -10.11 9.39
N VAL A 124 5.72 -9.09 8.66
CA VAL A 124 7.13 -8.70 8.61
C VAL A 124 7.29 -7.35 9.31
N THR A 125 8.29 -7.24 10.15
CA THR A 125 8.70 -5.99 10.79
C THR A 125 9.79 -5.31 9.97
N ILE A 126 9.57 -4.06 9.56
CA ILE A 126 10.56 -3.24 8.86
C ILE A 126 11.22 -2.33 9.88
N TRP A 127 12.53 -2.52 10.06
CA TRP A 127 13.30 -1.71 10.99
C TRP A 127 13.39 -0.25 10.53
N LYS A 128 13.27 0.67 11.47
CA LYS A 128 13.50 2.10 11.26
C LYS A 128 14.54 2.64 12.23
N ASN A 129 15.34 3.61 11.76
CA ASN A 129 16.28 4.30 12.62
C ASN A 129 15.52 5.14 13.67
N PRO A 130 15.67 4.86 14.98
CA PRO A 130 14.92 5.57 16.02
C PRO A 130 15.28 7.04 16.13
N VAL A 131 16.50 7.46 15.74
CA VAL A 131 16.92 8.87 15.74
C VAL A 131 16.16 9.63 14.65
N THR A 132 16.05 9.05 13.46
CA THR A 132 15.28 9.64 12.34
C THR A 132 13.80 9.73 12.69
N GLU A 133 13.24 8.69 13.31
CA GLU A 133 11.85 8.71 13.78
C GLU A 133 11.63 9.79 14.85
N MET A 134 12.52 9.89 15.82
CA MET A 134 12.47 10.90 16.87
C MET A 134 12.48 12.33 16.29
N GLN A 135 13.35 12.59 15.31
CA GLN A 135 13.40 13.90 14.64
C GLN A 135 12.13 14.22 13.89
N ARG A 136 11.51 13.20 13.29
CA ARG A 136 10.31 13.32 12.47
C ARG A 136 9.04 13.48 13.31
N THR A 137 8.83 12.60 14.31
CA THR A 137 7.60 12.56 15.11
C THR A 137 7.64 13.48 16.32
N LYS A 138 8.85 13.76 16.86
CA LYS A 138 9.07 14.50 18.12
C LYS A 138 8.26 13.94 19.30
N ALA A 139 7.84 12.68 19.21
CA ALA A 139 7.03 12.03 20.22
C ALA A 139 7.76 11.98 21.56
N LEU A 140 7.13 12.48 22.62
CA LEU A 140 7.76 12.69 23.93
C LEU A 140 8.41 11.41 24.48
N GLY A 141 7.72 10.27 24.36
CA GLY A 141 8.23 8.98 24.84
C GLY A 141 9.47 8.44 24.11
N LEU A 142 9.79 8.98 22.92
CA LEU A 142 10.97 8.58 22.14
C LEU A 142 12.18 9.52 22.37
N LEU A 143 12.00 10.66 23.03
CA LEU A 143 13.07 11.63 23.24
C LEU A 143 14.07 11.12 24.28
N HIS A 144 15.38 11.12 23.94
CA HIS A 144 16.44 10.72 24.85
C HIS A 144 16.39 11.46 26.22
N LYS A 145 16.01 12.74 26.22
CA LYS A 145 15.84 13.51 27.47
C LYS A 145 14.80 12.93 28.42
N GLN A 146 13.85 12.12 27.92
CA GLN A 146 12.79 11.52 28.73
C GLN A 146 13.34 10.49 29.71
N ILE A 147 14.42 9.77 29.36
CA ILE A 147 15.10 8.82 30.28
C ILE A 147 15.50 9.48 31.59
N ARG A 148 15.95 10.77 31.54
CA ARG A 148 16.38 11.50 32.75
C ARG A 148 15.22 12.09 33.54
N LYS A 149 14.02 12.20 32.96
CA LYS A 149 12.84 12.74 33.66
C LYS A 149 12.04 11.61 34.30
N ASP A 150 11.67 10.66 33.50
CA ASP A 150 10.91 9.46 33.88
C ASP A 150 11.15 8.40 32.82
N SER A 151 11.98 7.42 33.15
CA SER A 151 12.36 6.33 32.25
C SER A 151 11.17 5.43 31.90
N THR A 152 10.15 5.36 32.77
CA THR A 152 8.95 4.54 32.53
C THR A 152 8.07 5.10 31.40
N MET A 153 8.22 6.37 31.08
CA MET A 153 7.58 7.05 29.95
C MET A 153 8.38 6.95 28.64
N ASN A 154 9.56 6.34 28.71
CA ASN A 154 10.40 6.16 27.52
C ASN A 154 9.98 4.89 26.76
N ARG A 155 10.01 4.96 25.44
CA ARG A 155 9.71 3.83 24.56
C ARG A 155 10.74 3.68 23.44
N GLN A 156 10.75 2.53 22.83
CA GLN A 156 11.52 2.24 21.62
C GLN A 156 10.93 2.95 20.39
N GLY A 157 11.68 3.00 19.31
CA GLY A 157 11.20 3.45 18.00
C GLY A 157 10.08 2.55 17.49
N ILE A 158 9.17 3.12 16.70
CA ILE A 158 8.07 2.37 16.09
C ILE A 158 8.55 1.85 14.73
N PRO A 159 8.57 0.52 14.52
CA PRO A 159 8.84 -0.04 13.19
C PRO A 159 7.65 0.15 12.26
N ASP A 160 7.85 -0.12 10.97
CA ASP A 160 6.74 -0.39 10.06
C ASP A 160 6.47 -1.90 9.99
N TYR A 161 5.29 -2.23 9.53
CA TYR A 161 4.87 -3.61 9.33
C TYR A 161 4.31 -3.82 7.93
N ILE A 162 4.63 -4.97 7.33
CA ILE A 162 3.84 -5.56 6.27
C ILE A 162 3.02 -6.68 6.90
N ILE A 163 1.70 -6.52 6.86
CA ILE A 163 0.76 -7.53 7.32
C ILE A 163 0.09 -8.14 6.10
N THR A 164 0.16 -9.46 6.00
CA THR A 164 -0.35 -10.21 4.87
C THR A 164 -1.50 -11.11 5.30
N LEU A 165 -2.54 -11.09 4.50
CA LEU A 165 -3.74 -11.90 4.66
C LEU A 165 -3.95 -12.77 3.41
N ARG A 166 -4.65 -13.88 3.59
CA ARG A 166 -4.94 -14.83 2.52
C ARG A 166 -6.45 -14.98 2.36
N LYS A 167 -6.92 -14.89 1.12
CA LYS A 167 -8.30 -15.29 0.81
C LYS A 167 -8.41 -16.82 0.86
N PRO A 168 -9.39 -17.41 1.59
CA PRO A 168 -9.62 -18.85 1.57
C PRO A 168 -9.86 -19.40 0.16
N GLY A 169 -9.64 -20.68 0.00
CA GLY A 169 -9.86 -21.41 -1.26
C GLY A 169 -8.56 -21.89 -1.89
N GLU A 170 -8.68 -22.64 -2.96
CA GLU A 170 -7.56 -23.12 -3.76
C GLU A 170 -7.13 -22.04 -4.75
N ASN A 171 -5.82 -21.85 -4.88
CA ASN A 171 -5.26 -20.96 -5.88
C ASN A 171 -5.23 -21.68 -7.25
N PRO A 172 -6.01 -21.22 -8.24
CA PRO A 172 -6.02 -21.83 -9.57
C PRO A 172 -4.71 -21.58 -10.33
N GLU A 173 -4.02 -20.48 -10.00
CA GLU A 173 -2.78 -20.05 -10.63
C GLU A 173 -1.65 -19.99 -9.61
N ARG A 174 -1.01 -21.14 -9.34
CA ARG A 174 0.02 -21.24 -8.32
C ARG A 174 1.22 -20.33 -8.64
N VAL A 175 1.68 -19.58 -7.64
CA VAL A 175 2.95 -18.86 -7.73
C VAL A 175 4.09 -19.86 -7.57
N SER A 176 5.00 -19.89 -8.53
CA SER A 176 6.13 -20.82 -8.51
C SER A 176 7.43 -20.10 -8.87
N HIS A 177 8.47 -20.46 -8.14
CA HIS A 177 9.83 -19.96 -8.35
C HIS A 177 10.78 -21.09 -8.67
N THR A 178 11.80 -20.84 -9.49
CA THR A 178 12.93 -21.74 -9.70
C THR A 178 14.12 -21.29 -8.85
N HIS A 179 15.13 -22.15 -8.73
CA HIS A 179 16.38 -21.76 -8.08
C HIS A 179 17.10 -20.58 -8.76
N GLU A 180 16.87 -20.39 -10.07
CA GLU A 180 17.45 -19.30 -10.84
C GLU A 180 16.65 -18.00 -10.66
N SER A 181 15.30 -18.07 -10.71
CA SER A 181 14.44 -16.89 -10.54
C SER A 181 14.40 -16.40 -9.10
N PHE A 182 14.58 -17.30 -8.11
CA PHE A 182 14.55 -16.97 -6.69
C PHE A 182 15.61 -17.77 -5.92
N PRO A 183 16.90 -17.35 -5.98
CA PRO A 183 18.00 -18.06 -5.33
C PRO A 183 17.86 -18.15 -3.80
N VAL A 184 18.45 -19.19 -3.20
CA VAL A 184 18.37 -19.48 -1.75
C VAL A 184 18.78 -18.29 -0.88
N ASN A 185 19.83 -17.57 -1.26
CA ASN A 185 20.31 -16.40 -0.52
C ASN A 185 19.30 -15.22 -0.56
N VAL A 186 18.57 -15.04 -1.64
CA VAL A 186 17.48 -14.07 -1.74
C VAL A 186 16.32 -14.52 -0.86
N TRP A 187 15.93 -15.81 -0.96
CA TRP A 187 14.90 -16.39 -0.12
C TRP A 187 15.21 -16.23 1.38
N GLN A 188 16.43 -16.49 1.83
CA GLN A 188 16.81 -16.34 3.25
C GLN A 188 16.59 -14.91 3.77
N ASN A 189 16.89 -13.90 2.95
CA ASN A 189 16.66 -12.51 3.32
C ASN A 189 15.16 -12.17 3.38
N TYR A 190 14.39 -12.63 2.41
CA TYR A 190 12.96 -12.33 2.32
C TYR A 190 12.13 -13.11 3.35
N ALA A 191 12.57 -14.32 3.71
CA ALA A 191 11.94 -15.16 4.74
C ALA A 191 12.18 -14.63 6.18
N SER A 192 13.08 -13.65 6.36
CA SER A 192 13.30 -13.05 7.67
C SER A 192 12.03 -12.34 8.15
N PRO A 193 11.62 -12.55 9.43
CA PRO A 193 10.48 -11.83 10.00
C PRO A 193 10.78 -10.36 10.30
N VAL A 194 12.05 -9.96 10.18
CA VAL A 194 12.51 -8.57 10.37
C VAL A 194 13.40 -8.18 9.18
N TRP A 195 12.98 -7.19 8.41
CA TRP A 195 13.80 -6.60 7.36
C TRP A 195 14.54 -5.39 7.88
N MET A 196 15.86 -5.53 8.06
CA MET A 196 16.73 -4.51 8.64
C MET A 196 17.46 -3.67 7.58
N ASP A 197 17.44 -4.11 6.34
CA ASP A 197 18.21 -3.60 5.21
C ASP A 197 17.41 -2.65 4.29
N ILE A 198 16.12 -2.41 4.58
CA ILE A 198 15.27 -1.52 3.81
C ILE A 198 15.76 -0.07 3.93
N ARG A 199 16.06 0.55 2.79
CA ARG A 199 16.42 1.97 2.71
C ARG A 199 15.18 2.85 2.78
N GLN A 200 15.02 3.63 3.86
CA GLN A 200 13.87 4.50 4.08
C GLN A 200 13.70 5.60 3.01
N SER A 201 14.77 5.96 2.30
CA SER A 201 14.77 6.97 1.24
C SER A 201 14.48 6.39 -0.15
N ASP A 202 14.39 5.07 -0.30
CA ASP A 202 14.12 4.41 -1.57
C ASP A 202 12.63 4.48 -1.92
N THR A 203 12.22 5.65 -2.40
CA THR A 203 10.83 5.97 -2.75
C THR A 203 10.77 6.76 -4.04
N LEU A 204 9.65 6.75 -4.73
CA LEU A 204 9.42 7.66 -5.86
C LEU A 204 9.53 9.12 -5.42
N GLN A 205 9.89 10.01 -6.36
CA GLN A 205 10.09 11.44 -6.06
C GLN A 205 8.75 12.11 -5.74
N LYS A 206 8.57 12.46 -4.47
CA LYS A 206 7.37 13.10 -3.93
C LYS A 206 7.35 14.63 -4.06
N LYS A 207 8.46 15.25 -4.44
CA LYS A 207 8.57 16.72 -4.47
C LYS A 207 7.70 17.38 -5.53
N LEU A 208 7.42 16.66 -6.62
CA LEU A 208 6.66 17.17 -7.77
C LEU A 208 5.14 17.12 -7.58
N ALA A 209 4.65 16.37 -6.59
CA ALA A 209 3.22 16.18 -6.33
C ALA A 209 2.66 17.12 -5.24
N ARG A 210 3.47 18.07 -4.73
CA ARG A 210 3.07 18.94 -3.62
C ARG A 210 2.33 20.16 -4.14
N ASP A 211 1.05 20.26 -3.78
CA ASP A 211 0.34 21.52 -3.72
C ASP A 211 0.73 22.29 -2.46
N ASP A 212 0.62 23.63 -2.47
CA ASP A 212 1.17 24.50 -1.43
C ASP A 212 0.75 24.18 0.03
N LYS A 213 1.75 24.18 0.91
CA LYS A 213 1.74 24.38 2.38
C LYS A 213 1.22 23.31 3.32
N ASP A 214 0.19 22.51 3.02
CA ASP A 214 -0.40 21.57 4.00
C ASP A 214 0.10 20.11 3.91
N GLU A 215 0.86 19.77 2.87
CA GLU A 215 1.23 18.39 2.56
C GLU A 215 2.62 17.98 3.05
N ARG A 216 2.82 18.04 4.36
CA ARG A 216 4.08 17.57 4.97
C ARG A 216 4.22 16.05 5.01
N HIS A 217 3.20 15.30 4.56
CA HIS A 217 3.02 13.89 4.94
C HIS A 217 2.89 12.88 3.80
N ILE A 218 3.32 13.19 2.57
CA ILE A 218 3.50 12.17 1.56
C ILE A 218 4.59 11.21 2.04
N CYS A 219 4.21 9.99 2.40
CA CYS A 219 5.11 8.91 2.74
C CYS A 219 4.89 7.74 1.79
N PRO A 220 5.44 7.79 0.55
CA PRO A 220 5.33 6.67 -0.36
C PRO A 220 5.97 5.44 0.29
N LEU A 221 5.37 4.28 0.02
CA LEU A 221 5.96 3.00 0.41
C LEU A 221 7.30 2.81 -0.30
N GLN A 222 8.29 2.27 0.39
CA GLN A 222 9.61 2.01 -0.16
C GLN A 222 9.51 1.01 -1.31
N LEU A 223 10.17 1.32 -2.42
CA LEU A 223 10.13 0.50 -3.64
C LEU A 223 10.64 -0.92 -3.38
N GLU A 224 11.70 -1.07 -2.58
CA GLU A 224 12.24 -2.38 -2.23
C GLU A 224 11.24 -3.23 -1.43
N VAL A 225 10.42 -2.64 -0.54
CA VAL A 225 9.37 -3.36 0.19
C VAL A 225 8.32 -3.89 -0.78
N ILE A 226 7.87 -3.05 -1.70
CA ILE A 226 6.90 -3.43 -2.75
C ILE A 226 7.50 -4.53 -3.62
N GLN A 227 8.75 -4.38 -4.05
CA GLN A 227 9.47 -5.35 -4.89
C GLN A 227 9.52 -6.72 -4.22
N ARG A 228 9.94 -6.81 -2.94
CA ARG A 228 10.00 -8.07 -2.20
C ARG A 228 8.63 -8.76 -2.14
N CYS A 229 7.58 -8.00 -1.87
CA CYS A 229 6.23 -8.55 -1.80
C CYS A 229 5.73 -9.06 -3.16
N ILE A 230 5.93 -8.28 -4.22
CA ILE A 230 5.55 -8.68 -5.59
C ILE A 230 6.33 -9.92 -6.03
N GLU A 231 7.63 -9.96 -5.78
CA GLU A 231 8.48 -11.09 -6.15
C GLU A 231 8.06 -12.38 -5.43
N LEU A 232 7.79 -12.30 -4.11
CA LEU A 232 7.37 -13.45 -3.32
C LEU A 232 6.03 -14.05 -3.76
N TRP A 233 5.06 -13.21 -4.14
CA TRP A 233 3.65 -13.61 -4.16
C TRP A 233 2.95 -13.44 -5.50
N THR A 234 3.71 -13.17 -6.57
CA THR A 234 3.13 -13.00 -7.91
C THR A 234 3.96 -13.69 -8.99
N ASN A 235 3.28 -14.16 -10.03
CA ASN A 235 3.90 -14.58 -11.29
C ASN A 235 4.09 -13.38 -12.24
N PRO A 236 4.92 -13.51 -13.29
CA PRO A 236 4.90 -12.57 -14.42
C PRO A 236 3.48 -12.40 -14.98
N ASN A 237 3.14 -11.18 -15.36
CA ASN A 237 1.81 -10.76 -15.86
C ASN A 237 0.67 -10.79 -14.84
N ASP A 238 0.88 -11.24 -13.60
CA ASP A 238 -0.13 -11.13 -12.55
C ASP A 238 -0.56 -9.67 -12.34
N ILE A 239 -1.82 -9.48 -11.99
CA ILE A 239 -2.40 -8.15 -11.73
C ILE A 239 -2.20 -7.78 -10.26
N VAL A 240 -1.55 -6.65 -10.02
CA VAL A 240 -1.29 -6.08 -8.69
C VAL A 240 -2.13 -4.82 -8.52
N LEU A 241 -2.95 -4.78 -7.47
CA LEU A 241 -3.84 -3.67 -7.15
C LEU A 241 -3.31 -2.84 -5.97
N ASP A 242 -3.37 -1.52 -6.11
CA ASP A 242 -3.23 -0.56 -5.01
C ASP A 242 -4.46 0.36 -4.97
N PRO A 243 -5.36 0.21 -3.97
CA PRO A 243 -6.54 1.06 -3.83
C PRO A 243 -6.24 2.48 -3.31
N PHE A 244 -4.99 2.77 -2.90
CA PHE A 244 -4.53 4.07 -2.40
C PHE A 244 -3.18 4.43 -3.02
N ALA A 245 -3.14 4.47 -4.35
CA ALA A 245 -1.91 4.45 -5.13
C ALA A 245 -0.97 5.65 -4.88
N GLY A 246 -1.48 6.76 -4.36
CA GLY A 246 -0.70 7.97 -4.18
C GLY A 246 -0.05 8.39 -5.49
N ILE A 247 1.28 8.51 -5.48
CA ILE A 247 2.07 8.80 -6.69
C ILE A 247 2.41 7.57 -7.53
N GLY A 248 1.72 6.43 -7.30
CA GLY A 248 1.81 5.24 -8.13
C GLY A 248 2.95 4.28 -7.80
N SER A 249 3.47 4.25 -6.57
CA SER A 249 4.65 3.41 -6.23
C SER A 249 4.42 1.92 -6.49
N VAL A 250 3.25 1.39 -6.15
CA VAL A 250 2.94 -0.03 -6.35
C VAL A 250 2.75 -0.36 -7.83
N PRO A 251 1.85 0.29 -8.60
CA PRO A 251 1.70 -0.03 -10.02
C PRO A 251 3.01 0.25 -10.80
N TYR A 252 3.80 1.27 -10.46
CA TYR A 252 5.12 1.51 -11.02
C TYR A 252 6.04 0.29 -10.84
N THR A 253 6.16 -0.22 -9.60
CA THR A 253 7.02 -1.37 -9.30
C THR A 253 6.50 -2.63 -9.99
N ALA A 254 5.18 -2.85 -10.01
CA ALA A 254 4.57 -3.97 -10.71
C ALA A 254 4.93 -3.99 -12.20
N VAL A 255 4.79 -2.85 -12.88
CA VAL A 255 5.16 -2.70 -14.30
C VAL A 255 6.65 -2.96 -14.52
N LYS A 256 7.53 -2.37 -13.70
CA LYS A 256 9.00 -2.57 -13.79
C LYS A 256 9.41 -4.02 -13.57
N MET A 257 8.61 -4.80 -12.85
CA MET A 257 8.87 -6.23 -12.60
C MET A 257 8.13 -7.16 -13.56
N GLY A 258 7.53 -6.65 -14.64
CA GLY A 258 6.84 -7.49 -15.61
C GLY A 258 5.45 -7.98 -15.13
N ARG A 259 4.84 -7.30 -14.17
CA ARG A 259 3.46 -7.49 -13.74
C ARG A 259 2.58 -6.40 -14.34
N ARG A 260 1.28 -6.50 -14.12
CA ARG A 260 0.30 -5.49 -14.54
C ARG A 260 -0.18 -4.75 -13.30
N GLY A 261 -0.19 -3.41 -13.34
CA GLY A 261 -0.51 -2.57 -12.18
C GLY A 261 -1.89 -1.92 -12.30
N ILE A 262 -2.71 -1.99 -11.25
CA ILE A 262 -3.91 -1.16 -11.10
C ILE A 262 -3.70 -0.22 -9.92
N GLY A 263 -3.93 1.07 -10.12
CA GLY A 263 -3.88 2.07 -9.05
C GLY A 263 -5.13 2.93 -9.01
N VAL A 264 -5.61 3.21 -7.80
CA VAL A 264 -6.71 4.15 -7.56
C VAL A 264 -6.22 5.26 -6.64
N GLU A 265 -6.46 6.51 -7.02
CA GLU A 265 -6.08 7.68 -6.24
C GLU A 265 -7.17 8.74 -6.28
N LEU A 266 -7.57 9.23 -5.12
CA LEU A 266 -8.63 10.23 -5.00
C LEU A 266 -8.13 11.63 -5.32
N LYS A 267 -6.89 11.94 -4.93
CA LYS A 267 -6.31 13.26 -5.08
C LYS A 267 -5.72 13.46 -6.47
N GLU A 268 -6.26 14.43 -7.21
CA GLU A 268 -5.91 14.72 -8.61
C GLU A 268 -4.39 14.97 -8.80
N SER A 269 -3.75 15.77 -7.94
CA SER A 269 -2.31 16.07 -8.07
C SER A 269 -1.44 14.82 -7.90
N TYR A 270 -1.85 13.87 -7.05
CA TYR A 270 -1.14 12.60 -6.87
C TYR A 270 -1.39 11.66 -8.04
N TYR A 271 -2.63 11.59 -8.53
CA TYR A 271 -2.98 10.85 -9.72
C TYR A 271 -2.17 11.32 -10.93
N ASN A 272 -2.09 12.62 -11.18
CA ASN A 272 -1.30 13.18 -12.28
C ASN A 272 0.19 12.82 -12.18
N GLN A 273 0.74 12.85 -10.95
CA GLN A 273 2.12 12.40 -10.73
C GLN A 273 2.27 10.89 -10.94
N ALA A 274 1.27 10.08 -10.56
CA ALA A 274 1.27 8.64 -10.81
C ALA A 274 1.27 8.33 -12.31
N VAL A 275 0.48 9.02 -13.11
CA VAL A 275 0.48 8.91 -14.58
C VAL A 275 1.89 9.15 -15.13
N ASN A 276 2.52 10.28 -14.76
CA ASN A 276 3.88 10.60 -15.20
C ASN A 276 4.90 9.51 -14.80
N ASN A 277 4.78 8.97 -13.59
CA ASN A 277 5.67 7.91 -13.12
C ASN A 277 5.48 6.60 -13.90
N LEU A 278 4.23 6.24 -14.22
CA LEU A 278 3.92 5.02 -14.98
C LEU A 278 4.37 5.13 -16.45
N GLU A 279 4.21 6.30 -17.06
CA GLU A 279 4.76 6.55 -18.40
C GLU A 279 6.29 6.34 -18.44
N ILE A 280 7.00 6.79 -17.40
CA ILE A 280 8.45 6.56 -17.29
C ILE A 280 8.75 5.07 -17.12
N ALA A 281 7.93 4.35 -16.32
CA ALA A 281 8.10 2.92 -16.12
C ALA A 281 7.99 2.13 -17.43
N VAL A 282 7.02 2.47 -18.28
CA VAL A 282 6.79 1.81 -19.56
C VAL A 282 7.84 2.19 -20.60
N LYS A 283 8.24 3.47 -20.69
CA LYS A 283 9.26 3.95 -21.65
C LYS A 283 10.65 3.33 -21.44
N GLY A 284 10.93 2.81 -20.26
CA GLY A 284 12.16 2.06 -19.97
C GLY A 284 12.20 0.64 -20.53
N ASP A 285 11.06 0.10 -20.95
CA ASP A 285 10.90 -1.21 -21.57
C ASP A 285 10.42 -0.99 -23.02
N VAL A 286 11.35 -1.00 -23.99
CA VAL A 286 11.01 -0.79 -25.41
C VAL A 286 10.20 -2.00 -25.91
N MET A 287 8.86 -1.87 -25.89
CA MET A 287 7.94 -2.58 -26.78
C MET A 287 6.82 -1.63 -27.16
N GLU A 288 6.77 -1.27 -28.44
CA GLU A 288 5.68 -0.52 -29.03
C GLU A 288 4.39 -1.33 -28.93
N CYS A 289 3.37 -0.75 -28.34
CA CYS A 289 1.99 -1.26 -28.43
C CYS A 289 1.07 -0.13 -28.93
N PRO A 290 0.11 -0.41 -29.81
CA PRO A 290 -0.77 0.60 -30.39
C PRO A 290 -1.68 1.19 -29.32
N VAL A 291 -1.74 2.52 -29.29
CA VAL A 291 -2.57 3.33 -28.38
C VAL A 291 -4.04 3.18 -28.80
N GLY A 292 -4.82 2.51 -27.96
CA GLY A 292 -6.28 2.53 -28.01
C GLY A 292 -6.81 2.59 -26.58
N GLN A 293 -7.86 3.37 -26.31
CA GLN A 293 -8.50 3.34 -24.98
C GLN A 293 -9.06 1.94 -24.72
N MET A 294 -8.47 1.26 -23.74
CA MET A 294 -8.85 -0.08 -23.32
C MET A 294 -9.87 0.01 -22.17
N SER A 295 -10.86 -0.87 -22.13
CA SER A 295 -11.75 -0.99 -20.96
C SER A 295 -11.06 -1.73 -19.81
N ILE A 296 -11.58 -1.65 -18.59
CA ILE A 296 -11.04 -2.43 -17.47
C ILE A 296 -11.19 -3.93 -17.73
N GLU A 297 -12.26 -4.36 -18.39
CA GLU A 297 -12.48 -5.78 -18.75
C GLU A 297 -11.44 -6.24 -19.75
N ASP A 298 -11.15 -5.42 -20.78
CA ASP A 298 -10.09 -5.71 -21.75
C ASP A 298 -8.71 -5.74 -21.07
N PHE A 299 -8.44 -4.81 -20.15
CA PHE A 299 -7.20 -4.82 -19.36
C PHE A 299 -7.04 -6.11 -18.54
N LEU A 300 -8.10 -6.56 -17.89
CA LEU A 300 -8.06 -7.75 -17.04
C LEU A 300 -7.92 -9.06 -17.84
N THR A 301 -8.45 -9.08 -19.07
CA THR A 301 -8.44 -10.26 -19.95
C THR A 301 -7.29 -10.29 -20.96
N ALA A 302 -6.63 -9.15 -21.22
CA ALA A 302 -5.50 -9.08 -22.13
C ALA A 302 -4.34 -9.97 -21.62
N ASN A 303 -3.91 -10.90 -22.46
CA ASN A 303 -2.67 -11.65 -22.24
C ASN A 303 -1.58 -10.89 -22.99
N PRO A 304 -0.63 -10.23 -22.34
CA PRO A 304 0.48 -9.61 -23.04
C PRO A 304 1.33 -10.71 -23.67
N ALA A 305 1.53 -10.64 -24.96
CA ALA A 305 2.34 -11.59 -25.74
C ALA A 305 3.82 -11.54 -25.36
#